data_b1a51c63c8eb90773e6f247bfe39b036
#
_entry.id   b1a51c63c8eb90773e6f247bfe39b036
#
_cell.length_a   1.000
_cell.length_b   1.000
_cell.length_c   1.000
_cell.angle_alpha   90.00
_cell.angle_beta   90.00
_cell.angle_gamma   90.00
#
_symmetry.space_group_name_H-M   'P 1'
#
loop_
_entity.id
_entity.type
_entity.pdbx_description
1 polymer ?
#
loop_
_entity_poly.entity_id
_entity_poly.type
_entity_poly.pdbx_seq_one_letter_code
_entity_poly.pdbx_strand_id
1 'polypeptide(L)'
;MTQIGYQIVLDFDGTVVKHRYPAVGEDIGAVPVLRRLVANGHRLLLNTMRSRDSEGEDTLEPAVEWFASNQIPLYGVNENPSQKEWTSSPKVYGHIYIDDAALGAPLKRDSGPNPASPYIDWGMVSIHLFYYGCLTESDIIELVNEGVVDLDAKNMIITYTDNI
;
A
#
# COMPACT_ATOMS: atom_id res chain seq x y z
N MET A 1 21.71 -10.43 11.40
CA MET A 1 20.37 -10.51 11.97
C MET A 1 19.38 -10.33 10.82
N THR A 2 18.56 -11.33 10.54
CA THR A 2 17.45 -11.18 9.60
C THR A 2 16.46 -10.21 10.23
N GLN A 3 16.35 -9.02 9.68
CA GLN A 3 15.34 -8.06 10.08
C GLN A 3 13.97 -8.72 9.90
N ILE A 4 13.21 -8.86 10.98
CA ILE A 4 11.85 -9.41 10.90
C ILE A 4 11.05 -8.42 10.06
N GLY A 5 10.59 -8.86 8.89
CA GLY A 5 9.81 -8.01 8.00
C GLY A 5 8.51 -7.55 8.64
N TYR A 6 8.12 -6.30 8.39
CA TYR A 6 6.82 -5.78 8.82
C TYR A 6 5.68 -6.51 8.08
N GLN A 7 4.54 -6.61 8.75
CA GLN A 7 3.27 -7.00 8.14
C GLN A 7 2.49 -5.70 7.86
N ILE A 8 2.22 -5.46 6.58
CA ILE A 8 1.60 -4.21 6.10
C ILE A 8 0.22 -4.55 5.55
N VAL A 9 -0.80 -3.97 6.16
CA VAL A 9 -2.20 -4.14 5.79
C VAL A 9 -2.59 -3.04 4.82
N LEU A 10 -3.15 -3.43 3.69
CA LEU A 10 -3.53 -2.55 2.58
C LEU A 10 -5.04 -2.65 2.34
N ASP A 11 -5.73 -1.53 2.26
CA ASP A 11 -6.99 -1.46 1.54
C ASP A 11 -6.75 -1.49 0.03
N PHE A 12 -7.81 -1.58 -0.78
CA PHE A 12 -7.71 -1.69 -2.24
C PHE A 12 -8.15 -0.43 -2.97
N ASP A 13 -9.45 -0.11 -2.92
CA ASP A 13 -10.04 0.99 -3.70
C ASP A 13 -9.69 2.35 -3.09
N GLY A 14 -9.01 3.22 -3.84
CA GLY A 14 -8.47 4.48 -3.35
C GLY A 14 -7.14 4.33 -2.62
N THR A 15 -6.68 3.11 -2.39
CA THR A 15 -5.42 2.81 -1.69
C THR A 15 -4.33 2.31 -2.62
N VAL A 16 -4.57 1.28 -3.42
CA VAL A 16 -3.61 0.78 -4.43
C VAL A 16 -4.04 1.08 -5.85
N VAL A 17 -5.34 1.26 -6.07
CA VAL A 17 -5.93 1.67 -7.35
C VAL A 17 -6.89 2.84 -7.16
N LYS A 18 -7.22 3.58 -8.21
CA LYS A 18 -8.29 4.59 -8.18
C LYS A 18 -9.63 3.96 -7.85
N HIS A 19 -10.51 4.72 -7.19
CA HIS A 19 -11.89 4.31 -6.96
C HIS A 19 -12.63 4.07 -8.28
N ARG A 20 -13.02 2.82 -8.52
CA ARG A 20 -13.78 2.42 -9.70
C ARG A 20 -14.71 1.23 -9.42
N TYR A 21 -14.97 0.96 -8.14
CA TYR A 21 -15.82 -0.18 -7.74
C TYR A 21 -17.12 -0.26 -8.55
N PRO A 22 -17.59 -1.45 -8.97
CA PRO A 22 -17.03 -2.79 -8.74
C PRO A 22 -15.84 -3.16 -9.66
N ALA A 23 -15.59 -2.39 -10.73
CA ALA A 23 -14.41 -2.60 -11.58
C ALA A 23 -13.11 -2.28 -10.84
N VAL A 24 -11.99 -2.75 -11.36
CA VAL A 24 -10.66 -2.42 -10.86
C VAL A 24 -10.21 -1.09 -11.47
N GLY A 25 -9.78 -0.15 -10.63
CA GLY A 25 -9.24 1.12 -11.06
C GLY A 25 -7.80 1.03 -11.57
N GLU A 26 -7.29 2.15 -12.07
CA GLU A 26 -5.90 2.28 -12.49
C GLU A 26 -4.95 2.28 -11.29
N ASP A 27 -3.72 1.77 -11.48
CA ASP A 27 -2.64 1.93 -10.50
C ASP A 27 -2.35 3.42 -10.24
N ILE A 28 -2.10 3.75 -8.98
CA ILE A 28 -1.83 5.11 -8.51
C ILE A 28 -0.38 5.31 -8.05
N GLY A 29 0.54 4.48 -8.53
CA GLY A 29 1.95 4.46 -8.14
C GLY A 29 2.24 3.46 -7.01
N ALA A 30 1.29 2.58 -6.69
CA ALA A 30 1.45 1.56 -5.66
C ALA A 30 2.41 0.45 -6.08
N VAL A 31 2.31 -0.03 -7.32
CA VAL A 31 3.04 -1.22 -7.79
C VAL A 31 4.54 -1.18 -7.52
N PRO A 32 5.30 -0.13 -7.92
CA PRO A 32 6.74 -0.11 -7.69
C PRO A 32 7.12 -0.09 -6.22
N VAL A 33 6.31 0.55 -5.36
CA VAL A 33 6.54 0.59 -3.92
C VAL A 33 6.28 -0.77 -3.28
N LEU A 34 5.14 -1.40 -3.60
CA LEU A 34 4.75 -2.69 -3.04
C LEU A 34 5.75 -3.79 -3.43
N ARG A 35 6.28 -3.79 -4.66
CA ARG A 35 7.33 -4.72 -5.08
C ARG A 35 8.60 -4.58 -4.24
N ARG A 36 9.02 -3.35 -3.92
CA ARG A 36 10.18 -3.10 -3.06
C ARG A 36 9.95 -3.56 -1.63
N LEU A 37 8.76 -3.31 -1.09
CA LEU A 37 8.40 -3.81 0.24
C LEU A 37 8.53 -5.34 0.33
N VAL A 38 8.03 -6.06 -0.69
CA VAL A 38 8.17 -7.53 -0.75
C VAL A 38 9.63 -7.93 -0.91
N ALA A 39 10.40 -7.27 -1.78
CA ALA A 39 11.83 -7.53 -1.96
C ALA A 39 12.65 -7.30 -0.68
N ASN A 40 12.24 -6.34 0.15
CA ASN A 40 12.83 -6.05 1.45
C ASN A 40 12.35 -7.01 2.57
N GLY A 41 11.55 -8.03 2.24
CA GLY A 41 11.13 -9.07 3.17
C GLY A 41 9.88 -8.72 3.99
N HIS A 42 9.15 -7.67 3.62
CA HIS A 42 7.86 -7.34 4.26
C HIS A 42 6.73 -8.21 3.70
N ARG A 43 5.70 -8.43 4.51
CA ARG A 43 4.52 -9.21 4.14
C ARG A 43 3.33 -8.30 3.94
N LEU A 44 2.68 -8.41 2.79
CA LEU A 44 1.51 -7.61 2.45
C LEU A 44 0.23 -8.40 2.71
N LEU A 45 -0.75 -7.75 3.33
CA LEU A 45 -2.08 -8.30 3.60
C LEU A 45 -3.11 -7.40 2.94
N LEU A 46 -3.93 -7.94 2.08
CA LEU A 46 -5.09 -7.24 1.53
C LEU A 46 -6.21 -7.26 2.57
N ASN A 47 -6.76 -6.11 2.92
CA ASN A 47 -7.89 -5.96 3.83
C ASN A 47 -8.89 -4.97 3.21
N THR A 48 -9.87 -5.50 2.52
CA THR A 48 -10.79 -4.75 1.67
C THR A 48 -12.24 -5.09 1.96
N MET A 49 -13.15 -4.14 1.68
CA MET A 49 -14.59 -4.37 1.71
C MET A 49 -15.10 -5.19 0.52
N ARG A 50 -14.25 -5.42 -0.49
CA ARG A 50 -14.60 -6.32 -1.59
C ARG A 50 -14.81 -7.73 -1.08
N SER A 51 -15.84 -8.40 -1.59
CA SER A 51 -16.28 -9.72 -1.10
C SER A 51 -16.70 -10.63 -2.26
N ARG A 52 -16.78 -11.91 -1.92
CA ARG A 52 -17.59 -12.90 -2.64
C ARG A 52 -18.95 -12.94 -1.97
N ASP A 53 -19.95 -12.40 -2.61
CA ASP A 53 -21.29 -12.55 -2.06
C ASP A 53 -21.98 -13.83 -2.56
N SER A 54 -23.07 -14.18 -1.88
CA SER A 54 -23.85 -15.38 -2.19
C SER A 54 -24.70 -15.25 -3.45
N GLU A 55 -24.80 -14.06 -4.04
CA GLU A 55 -25.65 -13.75 -5.21
C GLU A 55 -24.86 -13.69 -6.51
N GLY A 56 -23.54 -13.91 -6.49
CA GLY A 56 -22.74 -14.21 -7.67
C GLY A 56 -21.86 -13.10 -8.21
N GLU A 57 -21.80 -11.92 -7.61
CA GLU A 57 -20.76 -10.94 -7.94
C GLU A 57 -19.54 -11.13 -7.03
N ASP A 58 -18.50 -11.71 -7.60
CA ASP A 58 -17.20 -11.78 -6.94
C ASP A 58 -16.40 -10.51 -7.24
N THR A 59 -16.41 -9.56 -6.31
CA THR A 59 -15.61 -8.33 -6.43
C THR A 59 -14.23 -8.47 -5.78
N LEU A 60 -14.01 -9.54 -5.00
CA LEU A 60 -12.74 -9.81 -4.33
C LEU A 60 -11.70 -10.42 -5.28
N GLU A 61 -12.11 -11.40 -6.09
CA GLU A 61 -11.19 -12.09 -7.00
C GLU A 61 -10.45 -11.13 -7.95
N PRO A 62 -11.12 -10.16 -8.62
CA PRO A 62 -10.41 -9.18 -9.44
C PRO A 62 -9.37 -8.35 -8.69
N ALA A 63 -9.59 -8.07 -7.39
CA ALA A 63 -8.59 -7.37 -6.58
C ALA A 63 -7.38 -8.27 -6.29
N VAL A 64 -7.60 -9.54 -5.95
CA VAL A 64 -6.53 -10.51 -5.74
C VAL A 64 -5.74 -10.76 -7.03
N GLU A 65 -6.42 -10.90 -8.16
CA GLU A 65 -5.80 -11.05 -9.49
C GLU A 65 -4.95 -9.84 -9.88
N TRP A 66 -5.36 -8.63 -9.46
CA TRP A 66 -4.55 -7.42 -9.70
C TRP A 66 -3.17 -7.53 -9.03
N PHE A 67 -3.09 -7.99 -7.78
CA PHE A 67 -1.81 -8.22 -7.09
C PHE A 67 -0.98 -9.31 -7.79
N ALA A 68 -1.60 -10.44 -8.13
CA ALA A 68 -0.94 -11.54 -8.81
C ALA A 68 -0.38 -11.13 -10.18
N SER A 69 -1.18 -10.42 -10.99
CA SER A 69 -0.78 -9.90 -12.30
C SER A 69 0.36 -8.90 -12.23
N ASN A 70 0.46 -8.16 -11.13
CA ASN A 70 1.56 -7.25 -10.85
C ASN A 70 2.75 -7.91 -10.14
N GLN A 71 2.74 -9.24 -9.97
CA GLN A 71 3.80 -10.00 -9.29
C GLN A 71 4.03 -9.54 -7.84
N ILE A 72 2.95 -9.21 -7.14
CA ILE A 72 2.96 -8.79 -5.74
C ILE A 72 2.30 -9.89 -4.91
N PRO A 73 3.07 -10.75 -4.23
CA PRO A 73 2.51 -11.82 -3.40
C PRO A 73 1.81 -11.25 -2.17
N LEU A 74 0.60 -11.74 -1.90
CA LEU A 74 -0.15 -11.45 -0.69
C LEU A 74 0.10 -12.55 0.35
N TYR A 75 0.36 -12.14 1.59
CA TYR A 75 0.47 -13.06 2.74
C TYR A 75 -0.89 -13.51 3.25
N GLY A 76 -1.90 -12.67 3.12
CA GLY A 76 -3.29 -12.97 3.48
C GLY A 76 -4.27 -12.02 2.80
N VAL A 77 -5.52 -12.44 2.73
CA VAL A 77 -6.64 -11.69 2.15
C VAL A 77 -7.77 -11.67 3.17
N ASN A 78 -8.12 -10.47 3.66
CA ASN A 78 -9.09 -10.24 4.73
C ASN A 78 -8.84 -11.08 5.99
N GLU A 79 -7.65 -11.61 6.12
CA GLU A 79 -7.17 -12.32 7.30
C GLU A 79 -5.63 -12.25 7.39
N ASN A 80 -5.11 -12.41 8.61
CA ASN A 80 -3.69 -12.66 8.83
C ASN A 80 -3.51 -14.12 9.24
N PRO A 81 -2.88 -14.98 8.43
CA PRO A 81 -2.75 -16.41 8.72
C PRO A 81 -2.07 -16.72 10.05
N SER A 82 -1.10 -15.91 10.49
CA SER A 82 -0.39 -16.10 11.77
C SER A 82 -1.15 -15.62 13.00
N GLN A 83 -2.23 -14.87 12.82
CA GLN A 83 -3.00 -14.27 13.91
C GLN A 83 -3.79 -15.31 14.72
N LYS A 84 -4.24 -16.37 14.07
CA LYS A 84 -5.11 -17.40 14.67
C LYS A 84 -4.45 -18.15 15.84
N GLU A 85 -3.11 -18.12 15.92
CA GLU A 85 -2.35 -18.77 16.98
C GLU A 85 -2.48 -18.07 18.36
N TRP A 86 -2.83 -16.77 18.36
CA TRP A 86 -2.82 -15.97 19.58
C TRP A 86 -4.06 -15.10 19.81
N THR A 87 -4.96 -14.97 18.84
CA THR A 87 -6.22 -14.23 19.00
C THR A 87 -7.31 -14.72 18.05
N SER A 88 -8.56 -14.61 18.49
CA SER A 88 -9.76 -14.82 17.67
C SER A 88 -10.36 -13.49 17.16
N SER A 89 -9.68 -12.37 17.35
CA SER A 89 -10.14 -11.06 16.88
C SER A 89 -10.36 -11.06 15.36
N PRO A 90 -11.47 -10.51 14.86
CA PRO A 90 -11.67 -10.36 13.41
C PRO A 90 -10.83 -9.25 12.78
N LYS A 91 -10.22 -8.37 13.58
CA LYS A 91 -9.35 -7.31 13.07
C LYS A 91 -8.08 -7.92 12.48
N VAL A 92 -7.83 -7.68 11.21
CA VAL A 92 -6.60 -8.14 10.56
C VAL A 92 -5.39 -7.45 11.20
N TYR A 93 -4.51 -8.24 11.81
CA TYR A 93 -3.31 -7.71 12.46
C TYR A 93 -2.26 -7.28 11.43
N GLY A 94 -1.65 -6.15 11.68
CA GLY A 94 -0.46 -5.66 10.99
C GLY A 94 0.26 -4.61 11.80
N HIS A 95 1.51 -4.34 11.44
CA HIS A 95 2.33 -3.31 12.06
C HIS A 95 2.01 -1.93 11.49
N ILE A 96 1.63 -1.89 10.20
CA ILE A 96 1.31 -0.67 9.45
C ILE A 96 0.01 -0.92 8.68
N TYR A 97 -0.87 0.08 8.65
CA TYR A 97 -2.10 0.09 7.88
C TYR A 97 -2.05 1.24 6.90
N ILE A 98 -2.27 0.95 5.62
CA ILE A 98 -2.38 1.94 4.55
C ILE A 98 -3.79 1.84 3.98
N ASP A 99 -4.58 2.89 4.18
CA ASP A 99 -6.00 2.94 3.87
C ASP A 99 -6.37 4.40 3.62
N ASP A 100 -7.01 4.70 2.50
CA ASP A 100 -7.41 6.08 2.13
C ASP A 100 -8.47 6.65 3.05
N ALA A 101 -9.23 5.80 3.75
CA ALA A 101 -10.21 6.22 4.76
C ALA A 101 -9.59 6.50 6.14
N ALA A 102 -8.30 6.22 6.35
CA ALA A 102 -7.65 6.49 7.64
C ALA A 102 -7.42 7.98 7.86
N LEU A 103 -7.77 8.47 9.06
CA LEU A 103 -7.49 9.86 9.43
C LEU A 103 -5.99 10.15 9.39
N GLY A 104 -5.59 11.18 8.63
CA GLY A 104 -4.19 11.56 8.44
C GLY A 104 -3.47 10.80 7.32
N ALA A 105 -4.15 9.93 6.59
CA ALA A 105 -3.57 9.31 5.39
C ALA A 105 -3.14 10.39 4.38
N PRO A 106 -1.93 10.30 3.80
CA PRO A 106 -1.51 11.21 2.75
C PRO A 106 -2.33 10.94 1.48
N LEU A 107 -3.15 11.90 1.11
CA LEU A 107 -4.06 11.80 -0.03
C LEU A 107 -3.74 12.84 -1.10
N LYS A 108 -3.97 12.48 -2.35
CA LYS A 108 -3.99 13.40 -3.49
C LYS A 108 -5.25 13.23 -4.33
N ARG A 109 -5.51 14.20 -5.21
CA ARG A 109 -6.63 14.22 -6.15
C ARG A 109 -6.12 14.51 -7.55
N ASP A 110 -6.84 13.99 -8.55
CA ASP A 110 -6.63 14.42 -9.93
C ASP A 110 -6.98 15.90 -10.09
N SER A 111 -6.23 16.57 -10.98
CA SER A 111 -6.54 17.95 -11.37
C SER A 111 -7.73 17.98 -12.33
N GLY A 112 -8.63 18.95 -12.17
CA GLY A 112 -9.72 19.13 -13.11
C GLY A 112 -11.01 19.65 -12.48
N PRO A 113 -12.02 20.01 -13.29
CA PRO A 113 -13.28 20.58 -12.81
C PRO A 113 -14.17 19.58 -12.05
N ASN A 114 -13.97 18.28 -12.27
CA ASN A 114 -14.64 17.21 -11.54
C ASN A 114 -13.60 16.20 -11.02
N PRO A 115 -12.88 16.53 -9.95
CA PRO A 115 -11.87 15.65 -9.40
C PRO A 115 -12.55 14.37 -8.89
N ALA A 116 -11.98 13.23 -9.24
CA ALA A 116 -12.35 11.94 -8.66
C ALA A 116 -12.17 11.95 -7.13
N SER A 117 -12.70 10.95 -6.45
CA SER A 117 -12.45 10.75 -5.02
C SER A 117 -10.94 10.77 -4.74
N PRO A 118 -10.52 11.32 -3.58
CA PRO A 118 -9.11 11.30 -3.23
C PRO A 118 -8.60 9.87 -3.10
N TYR A 119 -7.32 9.69 -3.30
CA TYR A 119 -6.64 8.41 -3.20
C TYR A 119 -5.26 8.59 -2.57
N ILE A 120 -4.66 7.50 -2.11
CA ILE A 120 -3.36 7.50 -1.44
C ILE A 120 -2.27 8.11 -2.34
N ASP A 121 -1.50 9.02 -1.76
CA ASP A 121 -0.27 9.56 -2.35
C ASP A 121 0.91 8.63 -2.02
N TRP A 122 1.23 7.72 -2.95
CA TRP A 122 2.33 6.76 -2.76
C TRP A 122 3.70 7.42 -2.70
N GLY A 123 3.87 8.62 -3.25
CA GLY A 123 5.08 9.41 -3.06
C GLY A 123 5.31 9.74 -1.59
N MET A 124 4.29 10.30 -0.93
CA MET A 124 4.35 10.63 0.50
C MET A 124 4.38 9.37 1.38
N VAL A 125 3.62 8.34 1.04
CA VAL A 125 3.65 7.04 1.76
C VAL A 125 5.05 6.44 1.71
N SER A 126 5.74 6.51 0.57
CA SER A 126 7.12 6.01 0.43
C SER A 126 8.09 6.71 1.38
N ILE A 127 7.94 8.01 1.57
CA ILE A 127 8.74 8.78 2.55
C ILE A 127 8.46 8.28 3.98
N HIS A 128 7.20 8.09 4.34
CA HIS A 128 6.87 7.53 5.66
C HIS A 128 7.43 6.12 5.84
N LEU A 129 7.31 5.25 4.84
CA LEU A 129 7.85 3.90 4.86
C LEU A 129 9.38 3.87 4.99
N PHE A 130 10.08 4.84 4.39
CA PHE A 130 11.50 5.02 4.57
C PHE A 130 11.85 5.34 6.03
N TYR A 131 11.15 6.28 6.68
CA TYR A 131 11.37 6.59 8.09
C TYR A 131 11.04 5.42 9.03
N TYR A 132 10.10 4.56 8.65
CA TYR A 132 9.83 3.32 9.38
C TYR A 132 10.86 2.22 9.13
N GLY A 133 11.82 2.44 8.23
CA GLY A 133 12.83 1.44 7.85
C GLY A 133 12.30 0.33 6.96
N CYS A 134 11.16 0.54 6.29
CA CYS A 134 10.60 -0.42 5.34
C CYS A 134 11.20 -0.30 3.94
N LEU A 135 11.66 0.88 3.57
CA LEU A 135 12.36 1.20 2.34
C LEU A 135 13.76 1.70 2.64
N THR A 136 14.68 1.44 1.73
CA THR A 136 16.07 1.92 1.79
C THR A 136 16.22 3.24 1.04
N GLU A 137 17.35 3.92 1.23
CA GLU A 137 17.69 5.11 0.45
C GLU A 137 17.75 4.79 -1.05
N SER A 138 18.29 3.63 -1.42
CA SER A 138 18.33 3.17 -2.82
C SER A 138 16.93 3.02 -3.40
N ASP A 139 15.98 2.48 -2.63
CA ASP A 139 14.58 2.36 -3.05
C ASP A 139 13.96 3.74 -3.34
N ILE A 140 14.22 4.72 -2.48
CA ILE A 140 13.73 6.09 -2.68
C ILE A 140 14.34 6.74 -3.93
N ILE A 141 15.64 6.55 -4.16
CA ILE A 141 16.30 7.07 -5.38
C ILE A 141 15.67 6.48 -6.64
N GLU A 142 15.42 5.17 -6.63
CA GLU A 142 14.78 4.50 -7.76
C GLU A 142 13.34 4.98 -7.96
N LEU A 143 12.56 5.13 -6.86
CA LEU A 143 11.19 5.64 -6.92
C LEU A 143 11.11 7.09 -7.41
N VAL A 144 12.12 7.90 -7.14
CA VAL A 144 12.25 9.25 -7.75
C VAL A 144 12.49 9.13 -9.26
N ASN A 145 13.38 8.25 -9.70
CA ASN A 145 13.66 8.05 -11.13
C ASN A 145 12.45 7.50 -11.89
N GLU A 146 11.60 6.72 -11.21
CA GLU A 146 10.34 6.20 -11.74
C GLU A 146 9.17 7.21 -11.66
N GLY A 147 9.39 8.38 -11.07
CA GLY A 147 8.39 9.44 -10.95
C GLY A 147 7.31 9.20 -9.88
N VAL A 148 7.52 8.26 -8.97
CA VAL A 148 6.60 7.99 -7.85
C VAL A 148 6.83 8.96 -6.69
N VAL A 149 8.09 9.23 -6.37
CA VAL A 149 8.49 10.18 -5.31
C VAL A 149 8.96 11.48 -5.96
N ASP A 150 8.44 12.61 -5.46
CA ASP A 150 8.86 13.92 -5.89
C ASP A 150 10.29 14.25 -5.39
N LEU A 151 11.06 14.99 -6.20
CA LEU A 151 12.41 15.44 -5.85
C LEU A 151 12.43 16.34 -4.61
N ASP A 152 11.40 17.16 -4.41
CA ASP A 152 11.30 18.02 -3.22
C ASP A 152 11.11 17.19 -1.95
N ALA A 153 10.32 16.12 -2.02
CA ALA A 153 10.16 15.17 -0.92
C ALA A 153 11.48 14.42 -0.61
N LYS A 154 12.29 14.08 -1.64
CA LYS A 154 13.63 13.51 -1.45
C LYS A 154 14.56 14.48 -0.68
N ASN A 155 14.53 15.76 -1.01
CA ASN A 155 15.36 16.76 -0.33
C ASN A 155 14.98 16.89 1.16
N MET A 156 13.72 16.67 1.53
CA MET A 156 13.30 16.60 2.94
C MET A 156 13.97 15.45 3.69
N ILE A 157 14.14 14.29 3.06
CA ILE A 157 14.83 13.14 3.65
C ILE A 157 16.29 13.49 3.94
N ILE A 158 17.02 14.04 2.96
CA ILE A 158 18.44 14.37 3.10
C ILE A 158 18.65 15.39 4.22
N THR A 159 17.80 16.41 4.31
CA THR A 159 17.90 17.42 5.38
C THR A 159 17.67 16.85 6.78
N TYR A 160 16.87 15.81 6.91
CA TYR A 160 16.59 15.18 8.21
C TYR A 160 17.71 14.24 8.66
N THR A 161 18.33 13.50 7.74
CA THR A 161 19.43 12.56 8.06
C THR A 161 20.74 13.29 8.40
N ASP A 162 20.95 14.48 7.88
CA ASP A 162 22.14 15.29 8.16
C ASP A 162 22.08 16.00 9.53
N ASN A 163 20.95 15.93 10.24
CA ASN A 163 20.74 16.56 11.56
C ASN A 163 20.66 15.56 12.73
N ILE A 164 20.96 14.27 12.50
CA ILE A 164 21.06 13.23 13.51
C ILE A 164 22.52 12.81 13.66
#